data_9be38923cbf47305f5f26acfdd6e2162
#
_entry.id   9be38923cbf47305f5f26acfdd6e2162
#
_cell.length_a   1.000
_cell.length_b   1.000
_cell.length_c   1.000
_cell.angle_alpha   90.00
_cell.angle_beta   90.00
_cell.angle_gamma   90.00
#
_symmetry.space_group_name_H-M   'P 1'
#
loop_
_entity.id
_entity.type
_entity.pdbx_description
1 polymer ?
#
loop_
_entity_poly.entity_id
_entity_poly.type
_entity_poly.pdbx_seq_one_letter_code
_entity_poly.pdbx_strand_id
1 'polypeptide(L)'
;MKSMYRRNGVHALAGIVTFPLMSAPWLMAAEEPNVLLIFPDQLNKSVLSCYGGPVSTPNIDRLAREGVRFTEATCPTPYCSPSRMSLVTGRYPHQHGVVQNCGWRQQGMTEDEQTYPRILNTAGYSTHHYGKWHLEPIKNGDSVPWYPDQYRYFPEFFDKMAGSFDQYKARGNGRFSDWYGLIFPIEITAEIEAAIEHNDLRKKWGNDAAGKMAIGMGRLDLKQEDCYDYQVTDRAIETIRRSSAAGKPFMINVGFNIPHDPYLVPAPYYEMFPPDEIKLPANAEFLLDQFKHQWSRAVVTNMRGPDGKEIGLREYLRIYYGNVKFLDDQVGRIFQALELAGEIDHTIIVFLSDHGDMAGGHGMAWKETSSFYEEVATIPLMIRYPKMLPPHVNKTPASTVDVFPTLFDMLGRDPLAQAEGKSLLPYMSGEKKASEAYPYTFSERISANPKAQREVLPEMAGHFMVRGNGFKYMVFSHKDEYQFNEPPGEVLFNLDSDPGETINLADNPEFAPVKEKMRAELENWLKRTGWAGAPVKASL
;
A
#
# COMPACT_ATOMS: atom_id res chain seq x y z
N MET A 1 63.46 -66.21 51.81
CA MET A 1 62.38 -67.06 52.33
C MET A 1 61.21 -67.01 51.35
N LYS A 2 60.75 -68.12 50.95
CA LYS A 2 59.72 -68.48 49.98
C LYS A 2 58.34 -67.96 50.40
N SER A 3 57.51 -67.51 49.47
CA SER A 3 56.11 -67.96 49.39
C SER A 3 55.54 -67.73 48.01
N MET A 4 55.05 -68.78 47.42
CA MET A 4 54.30 -68.90 46.19
C MET A 4 52.86 -68.39 46.45
N TYR A 5 52.27 -67.75 45.48
CA TYR A 5 50.80 -67.78 45.30
C TYR A 5 50.41 -67.89 43.82
N ARG A 6 49.43 -68.78 43.61
CA ARG A 6 48.90 -69.30 42.35
C ARG A 6 48.08 -68.24 41.58
N ARG A 7 48.20 -68.30 40.27
CA ARG A 7 47.31 -67.71 39.29
C ARG A 7 45.99 -68.51 39.23
N ASN A 8 44.86 -67.83 39.36
CA ASN A 8 43.55 -68.28 38.85
C ASN A 8 43.15 -67.40 37.71
N GLY A 9 43.02 -67.96 36.50
CA GLY A 9 42.51 -67.31 35.34
C GLY A 9 40.98 -67.14 35.41
N VAL A 10 40.47 -65.96 35.08
CA VAL A 10 39.09 -65.70 34.77
C VAL A 10 39.04 -65.26 33.32
N HIS A 11 38.42 -66.08 32.48
CA HIS A 11 38.11 -65.75 31.10
C HIS A 11 36.92 -64.78 31.11
N ALA A 12 37.14 -63.52 30.77
CA ALA A 12 36.06 -62.55 30.48
C ALA A 12 35.68 -62.68 29.01
N LEU A 13 34.50 -63.20 28.74
CA LEU A 13 33.83 -63.10 27.44
C LEU A 13 33.40 -61.66 27.22
N ALA A 14 34.07 -60.93 26.29
CA ALA A 14 33.62 -59.64 25.81
C ALA A 14 32.45 -59.81 24.82
N GLY A 15 31.23 -59.67 25.32
CA GLY A 15 30.05 -59.56 24.47
C GLY A 15 30.04 -58.19 23.78
N ILE A 16 30.20 -58.19 22.45
CA ILE A 16 30.00 -57.00 21.63
C ILE A 16 28.49 -56.74 21.55
N VAL A 17 28.00 -55.75 22.32
CA VAL A 17 26.62 -55.22 22.19
C VAL A 17 26.67 -54.22 21.02
N THR A 18 26.21 -54.66 19.86
CA THR A 18 25.92 -53.78 18.74
C THR A 18 24.59 -53.03 19.04
N PHE A 19 24.68 -51.74 19.42
CA PHE A 19 23.54 -50.87 19.41
C PHE A 19 23.21 -50.55 17.94
N PRO A 20 21.94 -50.75 17.49
CA PRO A 20 21.55 -50.24 16.21
C PRO A 20 21.65 -48.70 16.27
N LEU A 21 22.42 -48.10 15.36
CA LEU A 21 22.35 -46.69 15.07
C LEU A 21 20.89 -46.43 14.61
N MET A 22 20.03 -46.01 15.54
CA MET A 22 18.80 -45.34 15.19
C MET A 22 19.25 -44.07 14.48
N SER A 23 19.13 -44.05 13.14
CA SER A 23 19.11 -42.84 12.35
C SER A 23 18.03 -41.94 12.93
N ALA A 24 18.45 -40.91 13.68
CA ALA A 24 17.53 -39.84 14.05
C ALA A 24 16.86 -39.37 12.75
N PRO A 25 15.52 -39.27 12.68
CA PRO A 25 14.91 -38.63 11.54
C PRO A 25 15.51 -37.25 11.47
N TRP A 26 16.15 -36.94 10.36
CA TRP A 26 16.57 -35.57 10.04
C TRP A 26 15.32 -34.74 10.18
N LEU A 27 15.22 -33.92 11.22
CA LEU A 27 14.29 -32.81 11.25
C LEU A 27 14.74 -31.95 10.05
N MET A 28 14.10 -32.16 8.91
CA MET A 28 14.18 -31.20 7.83
C MET A 28 13.66 -29.91 8.45
N ALA A 29 14.54 -28.92 8.57
CA ALA A 29 14.10 -27.59 8.93
C ALA A 29 12.96 -27.27 7.96
N ALA A 30 11.81 -26.88 8.49
CA ALA A 30 10.69 -26.51 7.64
C ALA A 30 11.20 -25.44 6.66
N GLU A 31 11.06 -25.70 5.36
CA GLU A 31 11.48 -24.74 4.36
C GLU A 31 10.78 -23.40 4.64
N GLU A 32 11.56 -22.34 4.76
CA GLU A 32 11.07 -20.98 4.96
C GLU A 32 10.12 -20.62 3.81
N PRO A 33 8.87 -20.20 4.05
CA PRO A 33 7.95 -19.86 2.97
C PRO A 33 8.42 -18.63 2.21
N ASN A 34 8.15 -18.59 0.91
CA ASN A 34 8.31 -17.38 0.14
C ASN A 34 7.32 -16.30 0.59
N VAL A 35 7.64 -15.04 0.31
CA VAL A 35 6.78 -13.89 0.60
C VAL A 35 6.57 -13.07 -0.66
N LEU A 36 5.31 -12.82 -1.01
CA LEU A 36 4.92 -11.96 -2.12
C LEU A 36 3.93 -10.91 -1.62
N LEU A 37 4.31 -9.64 -1.71
CA LEU A 37 3.40 -8.52 -1.53
C LEU A 37 3.02 -7.93 -2.88
N ILE A 38 1.73 -7.85 -3.16
CA ILE A 38 1.16 -7.17 -4.33
C ILE A 38 0.53 -5.88 -3.84
N PHE A 39 1.03 -4.75 -4.33
CA PHE A 39 0.82 -3.46 -3.72
C PHE A 39 0.50 -2.38 -4.76
N PRO A 40 -0.73 -2.36 -5.35
CA PRO A 40 -1.17 -1.30 -6.24
C PRO A 40 -1.29 0.05 -5.52
N ASP A 41 -1.05 1.13 -6.26
CA ASP A 41 -1.21 2.50 -5.78
C ASP A 41 -2.63 3.00 -6.02
N GLN A 42 -3.22 3.59 -4.98
CA GLN A 42 -4.49 4.31 -5.09
C GLN A 42 -5.69 3.42 -5.50
N LEU A 43 -5.69 2.14 -5.09
CA LEU A 43 -6.77 1.22 -5.43
C LEU A 43 -7.92 1.30 -4.42
N ASN A 44 -9.05 1.82 -4.89
CA ASN A 44 -10.30 1.81 -4.13
C ASN A 44 -10.84 0.37 -4.02
N LYS A 45 -11.06 -0.11 -2.79
CA LYS A 45 -11.53 -1.48 -2.56
C LYS A 45 -12.95 -1.72 -3.10
N SER A 46 -13.81 -0.69 -3.09
CA SER A 46 -15.21 -0.83 -3.49
C SER A 46 -15.43 -1.00 -4.99
N VAL A 47 -14.36 -0.87 -5.81
CA VAL A 47 -14.46 -1.18 -7.26
C VAL A 47 -14.21 -2.66 -7.58
N LEU A 48 -13.63 -3.43 -6.64
CA LEU A 48 -13.30 -4.84 -6.82
C LEU A 48 -14.53 -5.74 -6.64
N SER A 49 -14.75 -6.70 -7.54
CA SER A 49 -15.90 -7.63 -7.47
C SER A 49 -15.97 -8.41 -6.18
N CYS A 50 -14.86 -8.83 -5.57
CA CYS A 50 -14.85 -9.52 -4.28
C CYS A 50 -15.31 -8.64 -3.09
N TYR A 51 -15.37 -7.33 -3.26
CA TYR A 51 -15.97 -6.39 -2.29
C TYR A 51 -17.33 -5.85 -2.76
N GLY A 52 -17.91 -6.42 -3.81
CA GLY A 52 -19.21 -6.01 -4.37
C GLY A 52 -19.13 -4.91 -5.42
N GLY A 53 -17.93 -4.59 -5.90
CA GLY A 53 -17.68 -3.53 -6.87
C GLY A 53 -18.04 -3.90 -8.31
N PRO A 54 -18.05 -2.90 -9.20
CA PRO A 54 -18.51 -3.06 -10.59
C PRO A 54 -17.48 -3.70 -11.52
N VAL A 55 -16.21 -3.79 -11.14
CA VAL A 55 -15.15 -4.33 -12.00
C VAL A 55 -14.96 -5.81 -11.73
N SER A 56 -15.14 -6.65 -12.75
CA SER A 56 -14.87 -8.08 -12.66
C SER A 56 -13.35 -8.32 -12.53
N THR A 57 -12.92 -8.84 -11.39
CA THR A 57 -11.51 -9.07 -11.03
C THR A 57 -11.26 -10.54 -10.65
N PRO A 58 -11.42 -11.51 -11.59
CA PRO A 58 -11.42 -12.93 -11.27
C PRO A 58 -10.14 -13.45 -10.62
N ASN A 59 -8.98 -12.85 -10.89
CA ASN A 59 -7.70 -13.25 -10.29
C ASN A 59 -7.56 -12.73 -8.85
N ILE A 60 -7.94 -11.48 -8.61
CA ILE A 60 -8.01 -10.91 -7.26
C ILE A 60 -9.11 -11.60 -6.45
N ASP A 61 -10.26 -11.90 -7.06
CA ASP A 61 -11.36 -12.67 -6.44
C ASP A 61 -10.93 -14.10 -6.07
N ARG A 62 -10.03 -14.69 -6.86
CA ARG A 62 -9.43 -15.97 -6.51
C ARG A 62 -8.65 -15.88 -5.20
N LEU A 63 -7.82 -14.85 -5.03
CA LEU A 63 -7.10 -14.60 -3.78
C LEU A 63 -8.06 -14.43 -2.59
N ALA A 64 -9.14 -13.65 -2.79
CA ALA A 64 -10.18 -13.45 -1.77
C ALA A 64 -10.89 -14.76 -1.40
N ARG A 65 -11.04 -15.68 -2.34
CA ARG A 65 -11.71 -16.97 -2.16
C ARG A 65 -10.80 -18.02 -1.52
N GLU A 66 -9.50 -17.98 -1.80
CA GLU A 66 -8.51 -18.95 -1.32
C GLU A 66 -7.75 -18.47 -0.07
N GLY A 67 -7.94 -17.23 0.36
CA GLY A 67 -7.28 -16.61 1.51
C GLY A 67 -8.24 -15.99 2.51
N VAL A 68 -7.68 -15.21 3.41
CA VAL A 68 -8.43 -14.39 4.37
C VAL A 68 -8.62 -13.00 3.77
N ARG A 69 -9.88 -12.58 3.60
CA ARG A 69 -10.25 -11.26 3.08
C ARG A 69 -10.80 -10.37 4.20
N PHE A 70 -10.14 -9.27 4.49
CA PHE A 70 -10.57 -8.30 5.49
C PHE A 70 -11.59 -7.32 4.90
N THR A 71 -12.66 -7.04 5.65
CA THR A 71 -13.68 -6.04 5.26
C THR A 71 -13.42 -4.67 5.87
N GLU A 72 -12.71 -4.62 7.00
CA GLU A 72 -12.53 -3.44 7.85
C GLU A 72 -11.06 -2.96 7.87
N ALA A 73 -10.34 -3.08 6.74
CA ALA A 73 -8.96 -2.63 6.65
C ALA A 73 -8.87 -1.16 6.22
N THR A 74 -7.99 -0.39 6.89
CA THR A 74 -7.74 1.02 6.63
C THR A 74 -6.26 1.30 6.37
N CYS A 75 -5.95 2.37 5.65
CA CYS A 75 -4.59 2.91 5.58
C CYS A 75 -4.32 3.87 6.75
N PRO A 76 -3.07 4.00 7.21
CA PRO A 76 -2.70 4.93 8.27
C PRO A 76 -2.74 6.39 7.82
N THR A 77 -2.77 6.61 6.52
CA THR A 77 -2.92 7.91 5.87
C THR A 77 -3.27 7.70 4.39
N PRO A 78 -4.21 8.44 3.81
CA PRO A 78 -4.52 8.34 2.38
C PRO A 78 -3.50 9.10 1.52
N TYR A 79 -2.20 8.82 1.72
CA TYR A 79 -1.10 9.47 1.03
C TYR A 79 0.08 8.51 0.79
N CYS A 80 0.61 8.48 -0.45
CA CYS A 80 1.49 7.41 -0.92
C CYS A 80 2.72 7.15 -0.03
N SER A 81 3.71 8.07 0.00
CA SER A 81 4.97 7.82 0.74
C SER A 81 4.76 7.58 2.23
N PRO A 82 3.92 8.35 2.95
CA PRO A 82 3.66 8.07 4.35
C PRO A 82 3.04 6.69 4.59
N SER A 83 2.05 6.27 3.78
CA SER A 83 1.43 4.95 3.91
C SER A 83 2.42 3.82 3.57
N ARG A 84 3.24 4.00 2.53
CA ARG A 84 4.29 3.04 2.15
C ARG A 84 5.35 2.89 3.22
N MET A 85 5.74 4.00 3.87
CA MET A 85 6.65 3.98 5.00
C MET A 85 6.04 3.23 6.20
N SER A 86 4.74 3.43 6.45
CA SER A 86 4.02 2.69 7.49
C SER A 86 3.98 1.19 7.21
N LEU A 87 3.80 0.77 5.94
CA LEU A 87 3.83 -0.64 5.55
C LEU A 87 5.18 -1.29 5.89
N VAL A 88 6.29 -0.63 5.54
CA VAL A 88 7.63 -1.24 5.69
C VAL A 88 8.18 -1.18 7.10
N THR A 89 7.62 -0.32 7.98
CA THR A 89 8.10 -0.13 9.36
C THR A 89 7.12 -0.57 10.46
N GLY A 90 5.83 -0.76 10.13
CA GLY A 90 4.78 -1.02 11.13
C GLY A 90 4.47 0.17 12.03
N ARG A 91 4.83 1.40 11.64
CA ARG A 91 4.65 2.64 12.43
C ARG A 91 3.72 3.63 11.73
N TYR A 92 3.10 4.53 12.50
CA TYR A 92 2.30 5.62 11.95
C TYR A 92 3.16 6.76 11.40
N PRO A 93 2.63 7.61 10.48
CA PRO A 93 3.38 8.71 9.87
C PRO A 93 4.06 9.66 10.87
N HIS A 94 3.39 10.05 11.96
CA HIS A 94 4.02 10.91 12.99
C HIS A 94 5.20 10.23 13.71
N GLN A 95 5.22 8.90 13.79
CA GLN A 95 6.30 8.15 14.46
C GLN A 95 7.52 7.95 13.57
N HIS A 96 7.31 7.67 12.27
CA HIS A 96 8.43 7.53 11.34
C HIS A 96 8.82 8.84 10.66
N GLY A 97 8.04 9.90 10.82
CA GLY A 97 8.34 11.25 10.35
C GLY A 97 8.20 11.49 8.85
N VAL A 98 7.85 10.49 8.05
CA VAL A 98 7.51 10.67 6.63
C VAL A 98 6.03 11.02 6.54
N VAL A 99 5.70 12.30 6.46
CA VAL A 99 4.33 12.84 6.50
C VAL A 99 3.86 13.41 5.16
N GLN A 100 4.79 13.50 4.18
CA GLN A 100 4.56 14.00 2.83
C GLN A 100 5.18 13.04 1.82
N ASN A 101 4.83 13.21 0.53
CA ASN A 101 5.50 12.48 -0.54
C ASN A 101 6.99 12.82 -0.60
N CYS A 102 7.80 11.77 -0.67
CA CYS A 102 9.26 11.87 -0.77
C CYS A 102 9.71 12.42 -2.13
N GLY A 103 10.94 12.85 -2.20
CA GLY A 103 11.61 13.28 -3.42
C GLY A 103 11.66 14.79 -3.60
N TRP A 104 10.58 15.54 -3.45
CA TRP A 104 10.57 16.99 -3.69
C TRP A 104 10.11 17.85 -2.51
N ARG A 105 9.41 17.27 -1.55
CA ARG A 105 8.87 18.00 -0.39
C ARG A 105 9.33 17.45 0.95
N GLN A 106 9.87 16.24 0.98
CA GLN A 106 10.29 15.61 2.22
C GLN A 106 11.41 14.59 2.00
N GLN A 107 12.25 14.43 3.02
CA GLN A 107 13.22 13.35 3.13
C GLN A 107 12.49 12.00 3.23
N GLY A 108 12.91 11.04 2.43
CA GLY A 108 12.43 9.68 2.45
C GLY A 108 13.10 8.81 3.51
N MET A 109 13.13 7.52 3.25
CA MET A 109 13.75 6.51 4.11
C MET A 109 15.25 6.74 4.25
N THR A 110 15.79 6.51 5.43
CA THR A 110 17.24 6.55 5.71
C THR A 110 17.86 5.16 5.67
N GLU A 111 19.19 5.10 5.51
CA GLU A 111 19.91 3.83 5.41
C GLU A 111 19.86 2.97 6.68
N ASP A 112 19.66 3.60 7.84
CA ASP A 112 19.56 2.94 9.15
C ASP A 112 18.13 2.48 9.49
N GLU A 113 17.13 2.83 8.66
CA GLU A 113 15.74 2.47 8.90
C GLU A 113 15.55 0.95 8.97
N GLN A 114 14.92 0.50 10.03
CA GLN A 114 14.58 -0.91 10.20
C GLN A 114 13.27 -1.21 9.49
N THR A 115 13.34 -2.05 8.47
CA THR A 115 12.19 -2.44 7.64
C THR A 115 12.11 -3.95 7.50
N TYR A 116 10.91 -4.48 7.25
CA TYR A 116 10.77 -5.94 7.06
C TYR A 116 11.63 -6.49 5.91
N PRO A 117 11.82 -5.82 4.77
CA PRO A 117 12.66 -6.36 3.72
C PRO A 117 14.14 -6.45 4.13
N ARG A 118 14.62 -5.47 4.88
CA ARG A 118 15.99 -5.49 5.41
C ARG A 118 16.22 -6.66 6.36
N ILE A 119 15.26 -6.89 7.26
CA ILE A 119 15.37 -7.99 8.23
C ILE A 119 15.33 -9.34 7.50
N LEU A 120 14.41 -9.51 6.54
CA LEU A 120 14.32 -10.73 5.75
C LEU A 120 15.57 -10.96 4.89
N ASN A 121 16.15 -9.91 4.32
CA ASN A 121 17.43 -10.00 3.60
C ASN A 121 18.55 -10.51 4.53
N THR A 122 18.66 -9.96 5.74
CA THR A 122 19.63 -10.42 6.75
C THR A 122 19.35 -11.85 7.20
N ALA A 123 18.10 -12.30 7.15
CA ALA A 123 17.68 -13.67 7.46
C ALA A 123 17.89 -14.66 6.30
N GLY A 124 18.47 -14.24 5.17
CA GLY A 124 18.81 -15.10 4.05
C GLY A 124 17.82 -15.13 2.89
N TYR A 125 16.73 -14.36 2.96
CA TYR A 125 15.83 -14.20 1.82
C TYR A 125 16.50 -13.44 0.68
N SER A 126 16.17 -13.84 -0.55
CA SER A 126 16.45 -13.02 -1.73
C SER A 126 15.35 -11.96 -1.83
N THR A 127 15.67 -10.70 -1.49
CA THR A 127 14.69 -9.62 -1.40
C THR A 127 14.67 -8.76 -2.65
N HIS A 128 13.48 -8.51 -3.18
CA HIS A 128 13.28 -7.78 -4.42
C HIS A 128 12.11 -6.80 -4.31
N HIS A 129 12.24 -5.67 -5.01
CA HIS A 129 11.14 -4.74 -5.21
C HIS A 129 11.07 -4.35 -6.69
N TYR A 130 9.87 -4.39 -7.26
CA TYR A 130 9.60 -3.98 -8.63
C TYR A 130 8.45 -2.99 -8.64
N GLY A 131 8.61 -1.93 -9.43
CA GLY A 131 7.58 -0.90 -9.56
C GLY A 131 7.74 0.29 -8.61
N LYS A 132 6.64 0.95 -8.28
CA LYS A 132 6.63 2.17 -7.48
C LYS A 132 7.11 1.93 -6.06
N TRP A 133 8.23 2.54 -5.70
CA TRP A 133 8.77 2.54 -4.33
C TRP A 133 8.32 3.77 -3.53
N HIS A 134 8.65 4.96 -4.03
CA HIS A 134 8.27 6.28 -3.52
C HIS A 134 8.70 6.57 -2.07
N LEU A 135 9.84 6.01 -1.67
CA LEU A 135 10.49 6.24 -0.36
C LEU A 135 11.96 6.68 -0.52
N GLU A 136 12.31 7.22 -1.68
CA GLU A 136 13.67 7.60 -2.02
C GLU A 136 14.19 8.69 -1.08
N PRO A 137 15.46 8.60 -0.64
CA PRO A 137 16.11 9.68 0.08
C PRO A 137 16.36 10.88 -0.85
N ILE A 138 16.22 12.09 -0.33
CA ILE A 138 16.44 13.34 -1.12
C ILE A 138 17.91 13.51 -1.52
N LYS A 139 18.86 12.86 -0.88
CA LYS A 139 20.30 13.08 -1.09
C LYS A 139 20.93 12.07 -2.03
N ASN A 140 21.53 12.58 -3.12
CA ASN A 140 22.67 12.05 -3.88
C ASN A 140 22.50 10.71 -4.62
N GLY A 141 21.31 10.24 -4.94
CA GLY A 141 21.17 8.99 -5.71
C GLY A 141 21.73 7.75 -5.01
N ASP A 142 21.99 7.83 -3.71
CA ASP A 142 22.50 6.71 -2.94
C ASP A 142 21.41 5.67 -2.76
N SER A 143 21.69 4.51 -3.30
CA SER A 143 20.84 3.33 -3.26
C SER A 143 20.56 2.88 -1.84
N VAL A 144 19.33 2.45 -1.57
CA VAL A 144 18.99 1.78 -0.31
C VAL A 144 19.63 0.39 -0.32
N PRO A 145 20.64 0.10 0.53
CA PRO A 145 21.52 -1.08 0.36
C PRO A 145 20.86 -2.46 0.43
N TRP A 146 19.64 -2.55 0.91
CA TRP A 146 18.94 -3.84 1.16
C TRP A 146 18.02 -4.33 0.05
N TYR A 147 18.01 -3.62 -1.10
CA TYR A 147 17.39 -4.11 -2.34
C TYR A 147 18.44 -4.20 -3.46
N PRO A 148 19.47 -5.05 -3.32
CA PRO A 148 20.59 -5.06 -4.26
C PRO A 148 20.19 -5.36 -5.71
N ASP A 149 19.13 -6.15 -5.92
CA ASP A 149 18.68 -6.52 -7.26
C ASP A 149 17.77 -5.45 -7.89
N GLN A 150 17.09 -4.63 -7.11
CA GLN A 150 16.29 -3.51 -7.60
C GLN A 150 17.15 -2.52 -8.40
N TYR A 151 18.33 -2.20 -7.87
CA TYR A 151 19.27 -1.27 -8.51
C TYR A 151 20.02 -1.89 -9.68
N ARG A 152 20.14 -3.18 -9.73
CA ARG A 152 20.81 -3.90 -10.83
C ARG A 152 20.06 -3.75 -12.15
N TYR A 153 18.73 -3.62 -12.09
CA TYR A 153 17.88 -3.48 -13.27
C TYR A 153 17.59 -2.02 -13.64
N PHE A 154 17.75 -1.07 -12.69
CA PHE A 154 17.47 0.35 -12.90
C PHE A 154 18.58 1.29 -12.40
N PRO A 155 19.89 0.96 -12.52
CA PRO A 155 20.95 1.83 -12.03
C PRO A 155 20.89 3.22 -12.70
N GLU A 156 20.63 3.28 -14.00
CA GLU A 156 20.48 4.52 -14.74
C GLU A 156 19.22 5.33 -14.35
N PHE A 157 18.22 4.69 -13.78
CA PHE A 157 17.01 5.38 -13.32
C PHE A 157 17.31 6.27 -12.12
N PHE A 158 18.03 5.76 -11.13
CA PHE A 158 18.40 6.55 -9.95
C PHE A 158 19.43 7.61 -10.29
N ASP A 159 20.39 7.32 -11.16
CA ASP A 159 21.33 8.32 -11.68
C ASP A 159 20.60 9.38 -12.52
N LYS A 160 19.63 8.99 -13.34
CA LYS A 160 18.78 9.91 -14.09
C LYS A 160 17.80 10.67 -13.18
N MET A 161 17.27 10.07 -12.11
CA MET A 161 16.44 10.77 -11.11
C MET A 161 17.24 11.85 -10.39
N ALA A 162 18.42 11.53 -9.87
CA ALA A 162 19.30 12.48 -9.21
C ALA A 162 19.73 13.60 -10.20
N GLY A 163 20.10 13.24 -11.42
CA GLY A 163 20.49 14.20 -12.47
C GLY A 163 19.32 14.95 -13.09
N SER A 164 18.12 14.33 -13.23
CA SER A 164 16.97 14.96 -13.87
C SER A 164 16.19 15.87 -12.92
N PHE A 165 16.30 15.69 -11.60
CA PHE A 165 15.73 16.65 -10.65
C PHE A 165 16.43 18.00 -10.72
N ASP A 166 17.74 18.04 -10.86
CA ASP A 166 18.50 19.26 -11.12
C ASP A 166 18.33 19.75 -12.58
N GLN A 167 18.21 18.84 -13.54
CA GLN A 167 17.87 19.14 -14.93
C GLN A 167 16.42 19.58 -15.12
N TYR A 168 15.46 19.07 -14.34
CA TYR A 168 14.07 19.52 -14.33
C TYR A 168 13.95 20.96 -13.84
N LYS A 169 14.66 21.32 -12.77
CA LYS A 169 14.78 22.72 -12.31
C LYS A 169 15.47 23.61 -13.34
N ALA A 170 16.46 23.09 -14.06
CA ALA A 170 17.25 23.85 -15.04
C ALA A 170 16.55 24.02 -16.40
N ARG A 171 15.70 23.07 -16.82
CA ARG A 171 15.06 23.10 -18.15
C ARG A 171 13.77 23.90 -18.23
N GLY A 172 13.12 24.22 -17.11
CA GLY A 172 11.96 25.13 -17.05
C GLY A 172 10.72 24.77 -17.88
N ASN A 173 10.77 23.68 -18.65
CA ASN A 173 9.76 23.24 -19.59
C ASN A 173 9.36 21.79 -19.27
N GLY A 174 8.72 21.55 -18.10
CA GLY A 174 8.27 20.23 -17.69
C GLY A 174 7.54 19.49 -18.81
N ARG A 175 8.27 18.64 -19.53
CA ARG A 175 7.66 17.74 -20.52
C ARG A 175 7.06 16.55 -19.77
N PHE A 176 5.89 16.13 -20.17
CA PHE A 176 5.23 14.95 -19.60
C PHE A 176 6.11 13.69 -19.67
N SER A 177 6.88 13.52 -20.76
CA SER A 177 7.86 12.43 -20.89
C SER A 177 8.94 12.45 -19.81
N ASP A 178 9.39 13.63 -19.37
CA ASP A 178 10.38 13.74 -18.31
C ASP A 178 9.76 13.34 -16.96
N TRP A 179 8.49 13.69 -16.74
CA TRP A 179 7.75 13.33 -15.55
C TRP A 179 7.35 11.85 -15.54
N TYR A 180 6.90 11.32 -16.69
CA TYR A 180 6.58 9.91 -16.89
C TYR A 180 7.82 9.03 -16.66
N GLY A 181 8.98 9.43 -17.17
CA GLY A 181 10.25 8.76 -16.92
C GLY A 181 10.76 8.87 -15.48
N LEU A 182 10.32 9.88 -14.72
CA LEU A 182 10.65 10.05 -13.30
C LEU A 182 9.83 9.15 -12.37
N ILE A 183 8.56 8.92 -12.73
CA ILE A 183 7.66 8.08 -11.92
C ILE A 183 7.78 6.61 -12.33
N PHE A 184 8.07 6.37 -13.62
CA PHE A 184 8.12 5.05 -14.21
C PHE A 184 9.53 4.80 -14.78
N PRO A 185 10.30 3.89 -14.18
CA PRO A 185 11.62 3.51 -14.68
C PRO A 185 11.50 2.61 -15.92
N ILE A 186 10.86 3.11 -16.96
CA ILE A 186 10.82 2.47 -18.28
C ILE A 186 11.78 3.21 -19.22
N GLU A 187 12.39 2.48 -20.11
CA GLU A 187 13.03 3.08 -21.25
C GLU A 187 11.95 3.73 -22.12
N ILE A 188 11.95 5.05 -22.21
CA ILE A 188 11.01 5.76 -23.09
C ILE A 188 11.48 5.54 -24.51
N THR A 189 10.88 4.52 -25.15
CA THR A 189 11.11 4.25 -26.57
C THR A 189 10.46 5.35 -27.43
N ALA A 190 10.86 5.41 -28.69
CA ALA A 190 10.25 6.34 -29.65
C ALA A 190 8.74 6.09 -29.80
N GLU A 191 8.29 4.85 -29.67
CA GLU A 191 6.87 4.46 -29.73
C GLU A 191 6.10 5.01 -28.51
N ILE A 192 6.67 4.91 -27.30
CA ILE A 192 6.08 5.47 -26.07
C ILE A 192 6.03 7.00 -26.21
N GLU A 193 7.08 7.62 -26.70
CA GLU A 193 7.12 9.06 -26.93
C GLU A 193 6.06 9.50 -27.96
N ALA A 194 5.93 8.78 -29.05
CA ALA A 194 4.90 9.03 -30.06
C ALA A 194 3.48 8.85 -29.51
N ALA A 195 3.24 7.82 -28.68
CA ALA A 195 1.93 7.59 -28.04
C ALA A 195 1.58 8.73 -27.07
N ILE A 196 2.55 9.22 -26.28
CA ILE A 196 2.40 10.38 -25.41
C ILE A 196 2.08 11.64 -26.23
N GLU A 197 2.73 11.83 -27.36
CA GLU A 197 2.47 12.96 -28.27
C GLU A 197 1.11 12.84 -28.97
N HIS A 198 0.76 11.66 -29.47
CA HIS A 198 -0.50 11.40 -30.14
C HIS A 198 -1.70 11.72 -29.24
N ASN A 199 -1.63 11.32 -27.97
CA ASN A 199 -2.68 11.62 -26.99
C ASN A 199 -2.65 13.08 -26.49
N ASP A 200 -1.76 13.92 -27.03
CA ASP A 200 -1.59 15.35 -26.68
C ASP A 200 -1.40 15.61 -25.17
N LEU A 201 -0.87 14.59 -24.47
CA LEU A 201 -0.74 14.61 -23.01
C LEU A 201 0.28 15.66 -22.55
N ARG A 202 1.29 15.96 -23.39
CA ARG A 202 2.32 16.97 -23.08
C ARG A 202 1.78 18.39 -22.98
N LYS A 203 0.74 18.73 -23.76
CA LYS A 203 0.16 20.08 -23.74
C LYS A 203 -0.79 20.28 -22.57
N LYS A 204 -1.25 19.20 -21.96
CA LYS A 204 -2.32 19.19 -20.96
C LYS A 204 -1.82 18.99 -19.53
N TRP A 205 -0.53 18.60 -19.38
CA TRP A 205 0.11 18.49 -18.08
C TRP A 205 0.83 19.78 -17.73
N GLY A 206 0.38 20.41 -16.70
CA GLY A 206 0.85 21.69 -16.22
C GLY A 206 -0.32 22.46 -15.63
N ASN A 207 -0.06 23.69 -15.24
CA ASN A 207 -1.14 24.59 -14.89
C ASN A 207 -1.87 25.01 -16.16
N ASP A 208 -3.20 24.94 -16.17
CA ASP A 208 -4.01 25.56 -17.20
C ASP A 208 -3.79 27.09 -17.20
N ALA A 209 -4.41 27.80 -18.14
CA ALA A 209 -4.35 29.26 -18.20
C ALA A 209 -4.84 29.98 -16.92
N ALA A 210 -5.53 29.26 -16.03
CA ALA A 210 -5.99 29.73 -14.73
C ALA A 210 -5.08 29.28 -13.58
N GLY A 211 -3.94 28.60 -13.85
CA GLY A 211 -3.01 28.11 -12.83
C GLY A 211 -3.44 26.84 -12.11
N LYS A 212 -4.42 26.11 -12.66
CA LYS A 212 -4.92 24.86 -12.06
C LYS A 212 -4.23 23.65 -12.66
N MET A 213 -3.89 22.67 -11.81
CA MET A 213 -3.24 21.43 -12.25
C MET A 213 -4.19 20.59 -13.11
N ALA A 214 -3.75 20.22 -14.31
CA ALA A 214 -4.45 19.30 -15.19
C ALA A 214 -3.84 17.89 -15.08
N ILE A 215 -4.68 16.86 -14.99
CA ILE A 215 -4.27 15.46 -14.97
C ILE A 215 -4.58 14.85 -16.34
N GLY A 216 -3.56 14.23 -16.95
CA GLY A 216 -3.73 13.54 -18.23
C GLY A 216 -4.56 12.28 -18.08
N MET A 217 -5.52 12.08 -18.99
CA MET A 217 -6.43 10.94 -19.00
C MET A 217 -6.72 10.49 -20.43
N GLY A 218 -6.84 9.20 -20.63
CA GLY A 218 -7.28 8.69 -21.91
C GLY A 218 -6.82 7.27 -22.22
N ARG A 219 -7.11 6.87 -23.45
CA ARG A 219 -6.62 5.64 -24.04
C ARG A 219 -5.12 5.75 -24.32
N LEU A 220 -4.37 4.75 -23.94
CA LEU A 220 -2.95 4.63 -24.25
C LEU A 220 -2.78 3.77 -25.50
N ASP A 221 -2.27 4.37 -26.59
CA ASP A 221 -2.01 3.67 -27.85
C ASP A 221 -0.66 2.93 -27.80
N LEU A 222 -0.49 2.10 -26.80
CA LEU A 222 0.62 1.17 -26.65
C LEU A 222 0.11 -0.26 -26.61
N LYS A 223 0.95 -1.20 -26.99
CA LYS A 223 0.74 -2.61 -26.66
C LYS A 223 0.83 -2.76 -25.14
N GLN A 224 0.04 -3.66 -24.59
CA GLN A 224 0.06 -3.88 -23.14
C GLN A 224 1.45 -4.31 -22.63
N GLU A 225 2.24 -5.04 -23.47
CA GLU A 225 3.60 -5.49 -23.14
C GLU A 225 4.58 -4.33 -22.95
N ASP A 226 4.32 -3.19 -23.58
CA ASP A 226 5.13 -1.98 -23.51
C ASP A 226 4.70 -1.10 -22.31
N CYS A 227 3.61 -1.46 -21.61
CA CYS A 227 3.15 -0.72 -20.45
C CYS A 227 4.02 -1.02 -19.22
N TYR A 228 4.23 0.01 -18.41
CA TYR A 228 5.06 -0.08 -17.21
C TYR A 228 4.69 -1.23 -16.28
N ASP A 229 3.42 -1.34 -15.88
CA ASP A 229 2.98 -2.35 -14.92
C ASP A 229 3.04 -3.78 -15.48
N TYR A 230 2.99 -3.93 -16.81
CA TYR A 230 3.25 -5.21 -17.48
C TYR A 230 4.72 -5.61 -17.31
N GLN A 231 5.66 -4.68 -17.53
CA GLN A 231 7.10 -4.91 -17.37
C GLN A 231 7.46 -5.18 -15.90
N VAL A 232 6.83 -4.49 -14.96
CA VAL A 232 6.95 -4.78 -13.51
C VAL A 232 6.57 -6.23 -13.23
N THR A 233 5.48 -6.70 -13.83
CA THR A 233 5.03 -8.10 -13.72
C THR A 233 6.06 -9.07 -14.29
N ASP A 234 6.62 -8.79 -15.47
CA ASP A 234 7.66 -9.65 -16.09
C ASP A 234 8.88 -9.81 -15.19
N ARG A 235 9.33 -8.74 -14.54
CA ARG A 235 10.46 -8.78 -13.59
C ARG A 235 10.15 -9.66 -12.38
N ALA A 236 8.94 -9.54 -11.83
CA ALA A 236 8.52 -10.39 -10.72
C ALA A 236 8.48 -11.88 -11.15
N ILE A 237 7.92 -12.18 -12.32
CA ILE A 237 7.86 -13.53 -12.88
C ILE A 237 9.26 -14.12 -13.11
N GLU A 238 10.17 -13.34 -13.69
CA GLU A 238 11.56 -13.78 -13.89
C GLU A 238 12.22 -14.14 -12.56
N THR A 239 12.01 -13.32 -11.52
CA THR A 239 12.56 -13.57 -10.19
C THR A 239 11.98 -14.79 -9.52
N ILE A 240 10.66 -15.01 -9.61
CA ILE A 240 10.02 -16.23 -9.13
C ILE A 240 10.69 -17.46 -9.75
N ARG A 241 10.80 -17.50 -11.08
CA ARG A 241 11.43 -18.62 -11.79
C ARG A 241 12.87 -18.86 -11.39
N ARG A 242 13.66 -17.79 -11.28
CA ARG A 242 15.09 -17.86 -10.92
C ARG A 242 15.29 -18.32 -9.47
N SER A 243 14.52 -17.79 -8.53
CA SER A 243 14.63 -18.09 -7.10
C SER A 243 14.18 -19.51 -6.80
N SER A 244 13.05 -19.95 -7.37
CA SER A 244 12.56 -21.33 -7.26
C SER A 244 13.59 -22.32 -7.82
N ALA A 245 14.16 -22.08 -9.02
CA ALA A 245 15.21 -22.92 -9.58
C ALA A 245 16.48 -22.99 -8.72
N ALA A 246 16.76 -21.95 -7.94
CA ALA A 246 17.89 -21.89 -7.03
C ALA A 246 17.61 -22.51 -5.64
N GLY A 247 16.36 -22.86 -5.34
CA GLY A 247 15.94 -23.37 -4.02
C GLY A 247 16.14 -22.36 -2.90
N LYS A 248 16.02 -21.07 -3.18
CA LYS A 248 16.19 -19.99 -2.18
C LYS A 248 14.85 -19.32 -1.87
N PRO A 249 14.51 -19.11 -0.60
CA PRO A 249 13.33 -18.36 -0.26
C PRO A 249 13.46 -16.91 -0.78
N PHE A 250 12.39 -16.41 -1.39
CA PHE A 250 12.34 -15.05 -1.89
C PHE A 250 11.29 -14.20 -1.15
N MET A 251 11.56 -12.93 -1.12
CA MET A 251 10.62 -11.89 -0.72
C MET A 251 10.53 -10.88 -1.86
N ILE A 252 9.37 -10.78 -2.49
CA ILE A 252 9.12 -9.87 -3.61
C ILE A 252 8.02 -8.89 -3.26
N ASN A 253 8.30 -7.59 -3.42
CA ASN A 253 7.31 -6.53 -3.44
C ASN A 253 7.01 -6.15 -4.90
N VAL A 254 5.75 -6.20 -5.29
CA VAL A 254 5.27 -5.75 -6.61
C VAL A 254 4.44 -4.49 -6.40
N GLY A 255 5.07 -3.34 -6.56
CA GLY A 255 4.46 -2.03 -6.40
C GLY A 255 3.88 -1.52 -7.72
N PHE A 256 2.65 -1.89 -8.05
CA PHE A 256 1.99 -1.37 -9.24
C PHE A 256 1.73 0.12 -9.11
N ASN A 257 1.87 0.87 -10.23
CA ASN A 257 1.46 2.26 -10.25
C ASN A 257 -0.04 2.41 -10.49
N ILE A 258 -0.61 1.54 -11.28
CA ILE A 258 -2.06 1.56 -11.54
C ILE A 258 -2.84 1.16 -10.28
N PRO A 259 -4.07 1.74 -10.13
CA PRO A 259 -4.76 2.72 -10.98
C PRO A 259 -4.47 4.20 -10.71
N HIS A 260 -3.33 4.57 -10.09
CA HIS A 260 -2.89 5.95 -9.87
C HIS A 260 -2.73 6.73 -11.20
N ASP A 261 -2.85 8.06 -11.14
CA ASP A 261 -2.54 8.92 -12.28
C ASP A 261 -1.07 8.84 -12.76
N PRO A 262 -0.80 9.13 -14.05
CA PRO A 262 -1.73 9.54 -15.09
C PRO A 262 -2.73 8.44 -15.42
N TYR A 263 -4.00 8.81 -15.54
CA TYR A 263 -5.07 7.83 -15.82
C TYR A 263 -5.04 7.43 -17.30
N LEU A 264 -4.11 6.57 -17.63
CA LEU A 264 -3.90 6.04 -18.97
C LEU A 264 -4.12 4.54 -18.95
N VAL A 265 -4.87 4.02 -19.89
CA VAL A 265 -5.18 2.61 -19.97
C VAL A 265 -5.03 2.09 -21.40
N PRO A 266 -4.30 0.98 -21.63
CA PRO A 266 -4.14 0.42 -22.96
C PRO A 266 -5.43 -0.25 -23.46
N ALA A 267 -5.56 -0.37 -24.78
CA ALA A 267 -6.53 -1.26 -25.39
C ALA A 267 -6.19 -2.73 -25.02
N PRO A 268 -7.17 -3.65 -24.83
CA PRO A 268 -8.63 -3.44 -24.97
C PRO A 268 -9.33 -2.91 -23.71
N TYR A 269 -8.61 -2.67 -22.61
CA TYR A 269 -9.20 -2.32 -21.30
C TYR A 269 -9.99 -1.01 -21.33
N TYR A 270 -9.55 -0.05 -22.16
CA TYR A 270 -10.27 1.20 -22.34
C TYR A 270 -11.66 0.98 -22.95
N GLU A 271 -11.81 0.06 -23.89
CA GLU A 271 -13.06 -0.25 -24.57
C GLU A 271 -14.01 -1.12 -23.74
N MET A 272 -13.52 -1.78 -22.67
CA MET A 272 -14.32 -2.70 -21.84
C MET A 272 -15.42 -2.01 -21.03
N PHE A 273 -15.32 -0.70 -20.81
CA PHE A 273 -16.23 0.04 -19.94
C PHE A 273 -16.85 1.25 -20.66
N PRO A 274 -17.90 1.06 -21.47
CA PRO A 274 -18.60 2.18 -22.12
C PRO A 274 -19.13 3.19 -21.09
N PRO A 275 -18.87 4.50 -21.21
CA PRO A 275 -19.28 5.49 -20.20
C PRO A 275 -20.78 5.51 -19.90
N ASP A 276 -21.60 5.26 -20.92
CA ASP A 276 -23.07 5.25 -20.79
C ASP A 276 -23.60 4.10 -19.93
N GLU A 277 -22.81 3.01 -19.79
CA GLU A 277 -23.15 1.84 -18.98
C GLU A 277 -22.66 1.98 -17.52
N ILE A 278 -21.75 2.93 -17.24
CA ILE A 278 -21.18 3.13 -15.92
C ILE A 278 -22.21 3.80 -15.01
N LYS A 279 -22.50 3.12 -13.89
CA LYS A 279 -23.28 3.69 -12.79
C LYS A 279 -22.37 4.48 -11.88
N LEU A 280 -22.73 5.73 -11.60
CA LEU A 280 -22.03 6.53 -10.60
C LEU A 280 -22.29 5.97 -9.20
N PRO A 281 -21.35 6.15 -8.24
CA PRO A 281 -21.59 5.84 -6.84
C PRO A 281 -22.86 6.54 -6.31
N ALA A 282 -23.53 5.90 -5.36
CA ALA A 282 -24.80 6.42 -4.81
C ALA A 282 -24.65 7.80 -4.13
N ASN A 283 -23.45 8.09 -3.61
CA ASN A 283 -23.09 9.35 -2.97
C ASN A 283 -22.43 10.36 -3.91
N ALA A 284 -22.43 10.14 -5.23
CA ALA A 284 -21.73 11.02 -6.19
C ALA A 284 -22.25 12.47 -6.20
N GLU A 285 -23.50 12.70 -5.79
CA GLU A 285 -24.09 14.04 -5.72
C GLU A 285 -24.00 14.68 -4.32
N PHE A 286 -23.52 13.92 -3.32
CA PHE A 286 -23.45 14.37 -1.93
C PHE A 286 -22.06 14.87 -1.58
N LEU A 287 -21.95 16.16 -1.28
CA LEU A 287 -20.74 16.76 -0.76
C LEU A 287 -21.10 17.65 0.43
N LEU A 288 -20.51 17.37 1.59
CA LEU A 288 -20.69 18.19 2.77
C LEU A 288 -20.16 19.61 2.53
N ASP A 289 -20.87 20.62 3.04
CA ASP A 289 -20.53 22.04 2.85
C ASP A 289 -19.09 22.37 3.27
N GLN A 290 -18.62 21.75 4.34
CA GLN A 290 -17.27 21.92 4.86
C GLN A 290 -16.18 21.43 3.89
N PHE A 291 -16.51 20.53 2.96
CA PHE A 291 -15.57 19.98 1.98
C PHE A 291 -15.74 20.55 0.56
N LYS A 292 -16.55 21.60 0.37
CA LYS A 292 -16.80 22.22 -0.96
C LYS A 292 -15.56 22.80 -1.62
N HIS A 293 -14.52 23.07 -0.87
CA HIS A 293 -13.27 23.67 -1.36
C HIS A 293 -12.13 22.67 -1.53
N GLN A 294 -12.40 21.37 -1.43
CA GLN A 294 -11.39 20.33 -1.54
C GLN A 294 -10.77 20.27 -2.93
N TRP A 295 -9.50 19.95 -2.93
CA TRP A 295 -8.64 19.92 -4.11
C TRP A 295 -9.08 18.85 -5.13
N SER A 296 -9.50 17.68 -4.68
CA SER A 296 -10.00 16.57 -5.51
C SER A 296 -11.24 16.91 -6.32
N ARG A 297 -12.09 17.82 -5.84
CA ARG A 297 -13.19 18.36 -6.64
C ARG A 297 -12.68 19.27 -7.77
N ALA A 298 -11.67 20.09 -7.49
CA ALA A 298 -11.03 20.90 -8.51
C ALA A 298 -10.35 20.03 -9.59
N VAL A 299 -9.87 18.83 -9.21
CA VAL A 299 -9.32 17.84 -10.16
C VAL A 299 -10.38 17.37 -11.14
N VAL A 300 -11.59 16.99 -10.68
CA VAL A 300 -12.67 16.55 -11.59
C VAL A 300 -13.02 17.64 -12.60
N THR A 301 -13.13 18.90 -12.16
CA THR A 301 -13.45 20.02 -13.05
C THR A 301 -12.35 20.39 -14.03
N ASN A 302 -11.12 19.91 -13.82
CA ASN A 302 -9.96 20.16 -14.66
C ASN A 302 -9.48 18.95 -15.46
N MET A 303 -10.15 17.82 -15.33
CA MET A 303 -9.87 16.64 -16.15
C MET A 303 -10.24 16.90 -17.59
N ARG A 304 -9.28 16.69 -18.51
CA ARG A 304 -9.51 16.94 -19.92
C ARG A 304 -9.04 15.76 -20.75
N GLY A 305 -9.87 15.42 -21.73
CA GLY A 305 -9.56 14.40 -22.73
C GLY A 305 -8.52 14.87 -23.76
N PRO A 306 -8.12 13.98 -24.67
CA PRO A 306 -7.20 14.28 -25.77
C PRO A 306 -7.64 15.45 -26.65
N ASP A 307 -8.95 15.70 -26.77
CA ASP A 307 -9.56 16.79 -27.53
C ASP A 307 -9.63 18.13 -26.75
N GLY A 308 -9.12 18.16 -25.50
CA GLY A 308 -9.14 19.35 -24.64
C GLY A 308 -10.47 19.60 -23.93
N LYS A 309 -11.51 18.80 -24.17
CA LYS A 309 -12.80 18.95 -23.50
C LYS A 309 -12.78 18.38 -22.09
N GLU A 310 -13.63 18.91 -21.24
CA GLU A 310 -13.83 18.36 -19.90
C GLU A 310 -14.27 16.90 -19.97
N ILE A 311 -13.59 16.06 -19.18
CA ILE A 311 -13.96 14.66 -19.01
C ILE A 311 -14.97 14.59 -17.87
N GLY A 312 -16.12 14.05 -18.18
CA GLY A 312 -17.13 13.75 -17.17
C GLY A 312 -16.68 12.60 -16.26
N LEU A 313 -17.27 12.51 -15.07
CA LEU A 313 -16.97 11.49 -14.06
C LEU A 313 -17.07 10.05 -14.61
N ARG A 314 -17.98 9.79 -15.55
CA ARG A 314 -18.13 8.47 -16.20
C ARG A 314 -16.92 8.09 -17.07
N GLU A 315 -16.35 9.07 -17.78
CA GLU A 315 -15.14 8.83 -18.58
C GLU A 315 -13.92 8.59 -17.67
N TYR A 316 -13.83 9.31 -16.55
CA TYR A 316 -12.83 9.01 -15.53
C TYR A 316 -12.97 7.57 -15.00
N LEU A 317 -14.18 7.17 -14.62
CA LEU A 317 -14.43 5.81 -14.10
C LEU A 317 -14.16 4.74 -15.15
N ARG A 318 -14.46 4.99 -16.42
CA ARG A 318 -14.10 4.10 -17.53
C ARG A 318 -12.61 3.75 -17.51
N ILE A 319 -11.77 4.77 -17.42
CA ILE A 319 -10.32 4.62 -17.44
C ILE A 319 -9.82 3.97 -16.16
N TYR A 320 -10.36 4.39 -15.02
CA TYR A 320 -10.04 3.81 -13.73
C TYR A 320 -10.39 2.31 -13.67
N TYR A 321 -11.58 1.93 -14.11
CA TYR A 321 -12.03 0.53 -14.18
C TYR A 321 -11.19 -0.29 -15.16
N GLY A 322 -10.82 0.29 -16.29
CA GLY A 322 -9.90 -0.32 -17.24
C GLY A 322 -8.54 -0.62 -16.63
N ASN A 323 -7.97 0.31 -15.87
CA ASN A 323 -6.73 0.11 -15.13
C ASN A 323 -6.86 -0.98 -14.04
N VAL A 324 -7.98 -1.03 -13.32
CA VAL A 324 -8.24 -2.10 -12.34
C VAL A 324 -8.34 -3.46 -13.01
N LYS A 325 -8.96 -3.55 -14.19
CA LYS A 325 -9.01 -4.80 -14.96
C LYS A 325 -7.64 -5.20 -15.48
N PHE A 326 -6.84 -4.26 -15.95
CA PHE A 326 -5.46 -4.51 -16.38
C PHE A 326 -4.61 -4.99 -15.19
N LEU A 327 -4.76 -4.41 -14.01
CA LEU A 327 -4.13 -4.87 -12.77
C LEU A 327 -4.50 -6.32 -12.45
N ASP A 328 -5.79 -6.67 -12.53
CA ASP A 328 -6.27 -8.03 -12.27
C ASP A 328 -5.58 -9.06 -13.16
N ASP A 329 -5.41 -8.74 -14.45
CA ASP A 329 -4.74 -9.62 -15.40
C ASP A 329 -3.23 -9.76 -15.07
N GLN A 330 -2.57 -8.69 -14.57
CA GLN A 330 -1.18 -8.78 -14.12
C GLN A 330 -1.05 -9.69 -12.87
N VAL A 331 -1.99 -9.59 -11.92
CA VAL A 331 -2.06 -10.49 -10.75
C VAL A 331 -2.21 -11.95 -11.20
N GLY A 332 -3.07 -12.21 -12.20
CA GLY A 332 -3.23 -13.54 -12.79
C GLY A 332 -1.95 -14.11 -13.37
N ARG A 333 -1.16 -13.29 -14.07
CA ARG A 333 0.15 -13.69 -14.64
C ARG A 333 1.15 -14.09 -13.53
N ILE A 334 1.19 -13.35 -12.43
CA ILE A 334 2.06 -13.68 -11.29
C ILE A 334 1.63 -15.01 -10.65
N PHE A 335 0.32 -15.22 -10.44
CA PHE A 335 -0.19 -16.49 -9.89
C PHE A 335 0.15 -17.66 -10.79
N GLN A 336 -0.02 -17.52 -12.08
CA GLN A 336 0.36 -18.55 -13.04
C GLN A 336 1.87 -18.88 -12.96
N ALA A 337 2.72 -17.88 -12.77
CA ALA A 337 4.15 -18.10 -12.61
C ALA A 337 4.49 -18.88 -11.33
N LEU A 338 3.82 -18.58 -10.21
CA LEU A 338 3.96 -19.33 -8.95
C LEU A 338 3.46 -20.78 -9.10
N GLU A 339 2.36 -21.00 -9.81
CA GLU A 339 1.84 -22.36 -10.08
C GLU A 339 2.80 -23.18 -10.92
N LEU A 340 3.32 -22.61 -12.02
CA LEU A 340 4.28 -23.27 -12.89
C LEU A 340 5.60 -23.57 -12.19
N ALA A 341 5.98 -22.77 -11.21
CA ALA A 341 7.14 -22.98 -10.35
C ALA A 341 6.88 -23.99 -9.20
N GLY A 342 5.63 -24.38 -8.95
CA GLY A 342 5.24 -25.22 -7.82
C GLY A 342 5.24 -24.48 -6.47
N GLU A 343 5.29 -23.14 -6.47
CA GLU A 343 5.50 -22.31 -5.30
C GLU A 343 4.22 -21.67 -4.74
N ILE A 344 3.08 -21.80 -5.42
CA ILE A 344 1.83 -21.06 -5.08
C ILE A 344 1.37 -21.34 -3.64
N ASP A 345 1.49 -22.57 -3.15
CA ASP A 345 1.10 -22.98 -1.79
C ASP A 345 2.27 -22.91 -0.78
N HIS A 346 3.46 -22.60 -1.28
CA HIS A 346 4.65 -22.34 -0.44
C HIS A 346 4.96 -20.84 -0.32
N THR A 347 4.07 -19.98 -0.80
CA THR A 347 4.22 -18.52 -0.78
C THR A 347 3.14 -17.88 0.08
N ILE A 348 3.54 -17.05 1.05
CA ILE A 348 2.65 -16.12 1.75
C ILE A 348 2.37 -14.97 0.77
N ILE A 349 1.13 -14.86 0.33
CA ILE A 349 0.71 -13.80 -0.60
C ILE A 349 -0.11 -12.77 0.17
N VAL A 350 0.34 -11.52 0.13
CA VAL A 350 -0.35 -10.36 0.71
C VAL A 350 -0.73 -9.42 -0.42
N PHE A 351 -2.01 -9.08 -0.53
CA PHE A 351 -2.54 -8.09 -1.47
C PHE A 351 -3.16 -6.95 -0.68
N LEU A 352 -2.69 -5.72 -0.91
CA LEU A 352 -3.25 -4.52 -0.30
C LEU A 352 -2.96 -3.30 -1.19
N SER A 353 -3.63 -2.16 -0.92
CA SER A 353 -3.26 -0.85 -1.50
C SER A 353 -2.65 0.07 -0.45
N ASP A 354 -1.91 1.08 -0.86
CA ASP A 354 -1.39 2.12 0.04
C ASP A 354 -2.52 3.05 0.54
N HIS A 355 -3.47 3.38 -0.29
CA HIS A 355 -4.71 4.10 0.02
C HIS A 355 -5.71 3.88 -1.12
N GLY A 356 -6.92 4.39 -0.96
CA GLY A 356 -7.93 4.34 -2.01
C GLY A 356 -7.91 5.56 -2.95
N ASP A 357 -8.95 5.64 -3.75
CA ASP A 357 -9.29 6.73 -4.67
C ASP A 357 -10.77 7.08 -4.46
N MET A 358 -11.16 8.33 -4.65
CA MET A 358 -12.56 8.73 -4.54
C MET A 358 -13.46 7.99 -5.52
N ALA A 359 -12.93 7.59 -6.68
CA ALA A 359 -13.62 6.78 -7.69
C ALA A 359 -15.07 7.23 -7.94
N GLY A 360 -15.29 8.53 -7.96
CA GLY A 360 -16.60 9.16 -8.17
C GLY A 360 -17.42 9.39 -6.90
N GLY A 361 -17.02 8.86 -5.76
CA GLY A 361 -17.66 9.14 -4.48
C GLY A 361 -17.64 10.64 -4.18
N HIS A 362 -18.74 11.16 -3.65
CA HIS A 362 -18.95 12.59 -3.39
C HIS A 362 -18.71 13.50 -4.61
N GLY A 363 -18.83 12.97 -5.82
CA GLY A 363 -18.55 13.68 -7.07
C GLY A 363 -17.09 14.00 -7.29
N MET A 364 -16.19 13.30 -6.59
CA MET A 364 -14.74 13.52 -6.61
C MET A 364 -14.01 12.39 -7.33
N ALA A 365 -12.82 12.71 -7.80
CA ALA A 365 -11.87 11.77 -8.35
C ALA A 365 -10.51 11.95 -7.66
N TRP A 366 -9.59 11.02 -7.88
CA TRP A 366 -8.26 11.06 -7.31
C TRP A 366 -8.28 10.83 -5.78
N LYS A 367 -7.14 10.93 -5.11
CA LYS A 367 -7.05 10.82 -3.65
C LYS A 367 -7.41 12.14 -2.99
N GLU A 368 -8.41 12.13 -2.13
CA GLU A 368 -8.65 13.21 -1.20
C GLU A 368 -7.98 12.86 0.13
N THR A 369 -6.92 13.59 0.45
CA THR A 369 -6.06 13.22 1.58
C THR A 369 -6.52 13.78 2.93
N SER A 370 -7.51 14.65 2.92
CA SER A 370 -7.93 15.38 4.13
C SER A 370 -9.26 14.89 4.70
N SER A 371 -10.13 14.31 3.88
CA SER A 371 -11.50 13.95 4.29
C SER A 371 -11.65 12.57 4.93
N PHE A 372 -10.70 11.66 4.73
CA PHE A 372 -10.75 10.26 5.19
C PHE A 372 -12.06 9.52 4.85
N TYR A 373 -12.73 9.87 3.75
CA TYR A 373 -13.90 9.12 3.28
C TYR A 373 -13.53 7.64 3.08
N GLU A 374 -14.53 6.74 3.21
CA GLU A 374 -14.31 5.29 3.04
C GLU A 374 -13.59 4.98 1.73
N GLU A 375 -13.84 5.75 0.68
CA GLU A 375 -13.23 5.60 -0.63
C GLU A 375 -11.70 5.71 -0.62
N VAL A 376 -11.14 6.55 0.23
CA VAL A 376 -9.68 6.78 0.30
C VAL A 376 -9.02 6.17 1.54
N ALA A 377 -9.75 6.09 2.66
CA ALA A 377 -9.21 5.61 3.93
C ALA A 377 -9.26 4.08 4.05
N THR A 378 -10.23 3.42 3.38
CA THR A 378 -10.28 1.96 3.40
C THR A 378 -9.56 1.35 2.21
N ILE A 379 -8.93 0.20 2.44
CA ILE A 379 -8.11 -0.50 1.47
C ILE A 379 -8.54 -1.96 1.33
N PRO A 380 -8.35 -2.59 0.16
CA PRO A 380 -8.38 -4.04 0.10
C PRO A 380 -7.23 -4.62 0.93
N LEU A 381 -7.49 -5.66 1.67
CA LEU A 381 -6.46 -6.44 2.36
C LEU A 381 -6.85 -7.91 2.30
N MET A 382 -5.98 -8.72 1.71
CA MET A 382 -6.13 -10.16 1.58
C MET A 382 -4.81 -10.85 1.87
N ILE A 383 -4.85 -11.94 2.62
CA ILE A 383 -3.65 -12.74 2.95
C ILE A 383 -3.96 -14.21 2.66
N ARG A 384 -3.13 -14.83 1.83
CA ARG A 384 -3.24 -16.25 1.46
C ARG A 384 -1.98 -17.01 1.87
N TYR A 385 -2.16 -18.04 2.67
CA TYR A 385 -1.15 -19.05 2.93
C TYR A 385 -1.86 -20.34 3.39
N PRO A 386 -2.22 -21.25 2.46
CA PRO A 386 -3.13 -22.37 2.75
C PRO A 386 -2.57 -23.38 3.77
N LYS A 387 -1.24 -23.42 3.95
CA LYS A 387 -0.61 -24.26 4.99
C LYS A 387 -0.94 -23.78 6.42
N MET A 388 -1.41 -22.54 6.60
CA MET A 388 -1.64 -21.94 7.92
C MET A 388 -3.03 -21.33 8.07
N LEU A 389 -3.61 -20.81 7.00
CA LEU A 389 -4.80 -19.99 7.02
C LEU A 389 -5.97 -20.64 6.27
N PRO A 390 -7.08 -20.96 6.94
CA PRO A 390 -8.31 -21.36 6.26
C PRO A 390 -8.94 -20.15 5.57
N PRO A 391 -9.48 -20.29 4.34
CA PRO A 391 -10.13 -19.19 3.64
C PRO A 391 -11.40 -18.72 4.36
N HIS A 392 -11.52 -17.41 4.59
CA HIS A 392 -12.74 -16.80 5.14
C HIS A 392 -12.77 -15.29 4.99
N VAL A 393 -13.96 -14.70 5.20
CA VAL A 393 -14.15 -13.26 5.34
C VAL A 393 -13.90 -12.87 6.79
N ASN A 394 -12.96 -11.97 7.03
CA ASN A 394 -12.57 -11.51 8.35
C ASN A 394 -13.05 -10.08 8.60
N LYS A 395 -13.74 -9.85 9.71
CA LYS A 395 -14.26 -8.55 10.15
C LYS A 395 -13.39 -7.87 11.21
N THR A 396 -12.21 -8.41 11.49
CA THR A 396 -11.27 -7.77 12.42
C THR A 396 -10.85 -6.42 11.83
N PRO A 397 -10.97 -5.33 12.60
CA PRO A 397 -10.38 -4.06 12.21
C PRO A 397 -8.88 -4.22 12.02
N ALA A 398 -8.40 -3.80 10.86
CA ALA A 398 -7.01 -3.96 10.46
C ALA A 398 -6.46 -2.65 9.86
N SER A 399 -5.16 -2.45 9.96
CA SER A 399 -4.48 -1.31 9.36
C SER A 399 -3.23 -1.79 8.60
N THR A 400 -2.76 -0.99 7.66
CA THR A 400 -1.50 -1.26 6.96
C THR A 400 -0.33 -1.49 7.92
N VAL A 401 -0.31 -0.82 9.09
CA VAL A 401 0.73 -1.00 10.10
C VAL A 401 0.76 -2.41 10.71
N ASP A 402 -0.34 -3.16 10.62
CA ASP A 402 -0.46 -4.53 11.15
C ASP A 402 0.15 -5.58 10.22
N VAL A 403 0.39 -5.23 8.95
CA VAL A 403 0.89 -6.18 7.94
C VAL A 403 2.28 -6.69 8.30
N PHE A 404 3.18 -5.80 8.69
CA PHE A 404 4.54 -6.19 9.07
C PHE A 404 4.57 -7.15 10.28
N PRO A 405 3.99 -6.83 11.46
CA PRO A 405 3.97 -7.77 12.58
C PRO A 405 3.21 -9.06 12.27
N THR A 406 2.18 -9.02 11.43
CA THR A 406 1.47 -10.23 10.98
C THR A 406 2.36 -11.14 10.15
N LEU A 407 3.07 -10.58 9.18
CA LEU A 407 4.02 -11.33 8.35
C LEU A 407 5.10 -12.00 9.20
N PHE A 408 5.64 -11.29 10.19
CA PHE A 408 6.69 -11.82 11.06
C PHE A 408 6.18 -12.93 11.97
N ASP A 409 4.97 -12.78 12.51
CA ASP A 409 4.32 -13.84 13.28
C ASP A 409 4.07 -15.10 12.42
N MET A 410 3.62 -14.94 11.17
CA MET A 410 3.47 -16.06 10.22
C MET A 410 4.81 -16.75 9.89
N LEU A 411 5.92 -16.03 9.96
CA LEU A 411 7.28 -16.53 9.76
C LEU A 411 7.92 -17.05 11.05
N GLY A 412 7.20 -17.04 12.18
CA GLY A 412 7.72 -17.45 13.49
C GLY A 412 8.85 -16.53 13.99
N ARG A 413 8.81 -15.24 13.64
CA ARG A 413 9.81 -14.23 13.99
C ARG A 413 9.20 -13.15 14.87
N ASP A 414 9.99 -12.59 15.77
CA ASP A 414 9.54 -11.45 16.56
C ASP A 414 9.46 -10.19 15.69
N PRO A 415 8.37 -9.40 15.81
CA PRO A 415 8.26 -8.10 15.16
C PRO A 415 9.26 -7.12 15.76
N LEU A 416 9.54 -6.02 15.06
CA LEU A 416 10.35 -4.95 15.62
C LEU A 416 9.67 -4.34 16.84
N ALA A 417 10.46 -4.07 17.89
CA ALA A 417 9.96 -3.47 19.14
C ALA A 417 9.30 -2.10 18.93
N GLN A 418 9.69 -1.38 17.87
CA GLN A 418 9.12 -0.08 17.51
C GLN A 418 7.86 -0.15 16.64
N ALA A 419 7.43 -1.34 16.18
CA ALA A 419 6.20 -1.48 15.42
C ALA A 419 4.99 -1.24 16.33
N GLU A 420 4.09 -0.37 15.91
CA GLU A 420 2.82 -0.08 16.60
C GLU A 420 1.71 -1.04 16.18
N GLY A 421 1.80 -1.57 14.97
CA GLY A 421 0.88 -2.57 14.46
C GLY A 421 0.89 -3.85 15.28
N LYS A 422 -0.18 -4.62 15.18
CA LYS A 422 -0.36 -5.89 15.88
C LYS A 422 -0.55 -7.02 14.91
N SER A 423 -0.11 -8.22 15.28
CA SER A 423 -0.34 -9.40 14.46
C SER A 423 -1.83 -9.69 14.32
N LEU A 424 -2.27 -9.87 13.09
CA LEU A 424 -3.62 -10.32 12.74
C LEU A 424 -3.72 -11.87 12.71
N LEU A 425 -2.59 -12.58 12.84
CA LEU A 425 -2.54 -14.05 12.72
C LEU A 425 -3.53 -14.77 13.65
N PRO A 426 -3.67 -14.40 14.95
CA PRO A 426 -4.62 -15.09 15.83
C PRO A 426 -6.09 -15.00 15.36
N TYR A 427 -6.44 -13.92 14.65
CA TYR A 427 -7.78 -13.71 14.09
C TYR A 427 -7.96 -14.36 12.71
N MET A 428 -6.87 -14.53 11.97
CA MET A 428 -6.87 -15.22 10.68
C MET A 428 -6.87 -16.74 10.81
N SER A 429 -6.19 -17.27 11.83
CA SER A 429 -6.14 -18.71 12.11
C SER A 429 -7.41 -19.23 12.79
N GLY A 430 -8.24 -18.34 13.32
CA GLY A 430 -9.42 -18.68 14.11
C GLY A 430 -9.13 -18.95 15.59
N GLU A 431 -7.92 -18.70 16.06
CA GLU A 431 -7.55 -18.78 17.49
C GLU A 431 -8.35 -17.77 18.32
N LYS A 432 -8.54 -16.56 17.77
CA LYS A 432 -9.35 -15.48 18.35
C LYS A 432 -10.47 -15.06 17.41
N LYS A 433 -11.57 -14.60 18.00
CA LYS A 433 -12.69 -14.02 17.24
C LYS A 433 -12.42 -12.56 16.91
N ALA A 434 -12.95 -12.07 15.80
CA ALA A 434 -12.86 -10.66 15.42
C ALA A 434 -13.39 -9.71 16.51
N SER A 435 -14.40 -10.13 17.28
CA SER A 435 -14.97 -9.37 18.41
C SER A 435 -14.03 -9.20 19.61
N GLU A 436 -12.94 -9.95 19.66
CA GLU A 436 -11.92 -9.86 20.72
C GLU A 436 -10.77 -8.90 20.31
N ALA A 437 -10.79 -8.43 19.07
CA ALA A 437 -9.82 -7.45 18.59
C ALA A 437 -10.12 -6.05 19.16
N TYR A 438 -9.10 -5.22 19.21
CA TYR A 438 -9.29 -3.80 19.47
C TYR A 438 -10.14 -3.21 18.34
N PRO A 439 -11.28 -2.57 18.66
CA PRO A 439 -12.32 -2.30 17.67
C PRO A 439 -12.06 -1.06 16.80
N TYR A 440 -10.92 -0.40 16.95
CA TYR A 440 -10.64 0.85 16.26
C TYR A 440 -9.39 0.79 15.40
N THR A 441 -9.45 1.50 14.27
CA THR A 441 -8.31 1.85 13.41
C THR A 441 -8.18 3.36 13.33
N PHE A 442 -6.98 3.83 12.97
CA PHE A 442 -6.64 5.24 12.97
C PHE A 442 -5.99 5.62 11.64
N SER A 443 -6.29 6.84 11.19
CA SER A 443 -5.60 7.47 10.05
C SER A 443 -5.28 8.92 10.38
N GLU A 444 -4.24 9.44 9.76
CA GLU A 444 -3.80 10.80 9.97
C GLU A 444 -3.31 11.46 8.68
N ARG A 445 -3.47 12.75 8.61
CA ARG A 445 -2.87 13.59 7.59
C ARG A 445 -2.21 14.77 8.26
N ILE A 446 -0.88 14.82 8.19
CA ILE A 446 -0.07 15.80 8.88
C ILE A 446 0.42 16.84 7.88
N SER A 447 0.46 18.10 8.30
CA SER A 447 0.97 19.20 7.50
C SER A 447 2.44 19.00 7.12
N ALA A 448 2.88 19.67 6.06
CA ALA A 448 4.26 19.55 5.61
C ALA A 448 5.23 20.13 6.65
N ASN A 449 6.32 19.39 6.90
CA ASN A 449 7.43 19.97 7.66
C ASN A 449 8.13 21.03 6.78
N PRO A 450 8.17 22.32 7.20
CA PRO A 450 8.79 23.38 6.39
C PRO A 450 10.30 23.18 6.19
N LYS A 451 10.95 22.37 7.04
CA LYS A 451 12.36 22.00 6.92
C LYS A 451 12.59 20.75 6.07
N ALA A 452 11.52 20.15 5.52
CA ALA A 452 11.56 18.90 4.76
C ALA A 452 12.21 17.70 5.50
N GLN A 453 12.33 17.76 6.82
CA GLN A 453 12.94 16.72 7.67
C GLN A 453 11.90 15.71 8.14
N ARG A 454 12.38 14.59 8.66
CA ARG A 454 11.56 13.52 9.25
C ARG A 454 11.29 13.75 10.74
N GLU A 455 10.84 14.94 11.06
CA GLU A 455 10.52 15.34 12.44
C GLU A 455 9.15 16.02 12.46
N VAL A 456 8.31 15.64 13.41
CA VAL A 456 7.05 16.33 13.66
C VAL A 456 7.33 17.47 14.65
N LEU A 457 7.17 18.69 14.17
CA LEU A 457 7.41 19.89 14.95
C LEU A 457 6.14 20.29 15.72
N PRO A 458 6.27 20.96 16.87
CA PRO A 458 5.13 21.35 17.71
C PRO A 458 4.09 22.25 17.01
N GLU A 459 4.50 22.99 15.98
CA GLU A 459 3.63 23.85 15.18
C GLU A 459 2.90 23.11 14.05
N MET A 460 3.26 21.85 13.76
CA MET A 460 2.62 21.10 12.68
C MET A 460 1.21 20.68 13.07
N ALA A 461 0.27 20.94 12.18
CA ALA A 461 -1.12 20.55 12.34
C ALA A 461 -1.36 19.13 11.82
N GLY A 462 -2.44 18.49 12.27
CA GLY A 462 -2.87 17.19 11.79
C GLY A 462 -4.40 17.11 11.67
N HIS A 463 -4.85 16.39 10.68
CA HIS A 463 -6.21 15.85 10.60
C HIS A 463 -6.15 14.41 11.04
N PHE A 464 -7.10 13.97 11.81
CA PHE A 464 -7.09 12.64 12.41
C PHE A 464 -8.44 11.97 12.29
N MET A 465 -8.42 10.66 12.10
CA MET A 465 -9.60 9.81 12.03
C MET A 465 -9.45 8.64 13.01
N VAL A 466 -10.54 8.30 13.68
CA VAL A 466 -10.77 7.01 14.32
C VAL A 466 -12.02 6.36 13.73
N ARG A 467 -11.91 5.08 13.37
CA ARG A 467 -12.98 4.29 12.77
C ARG A 467 -13.18 2.97 13.53
N GLY A 468 -14.40 2.66 13.87
CA GLY A 468 -14.74 1.40 14.54
C GLY A 468 -16.15 1.38 15.12
N ASN A 469 -16.65 0.18 15.46
CA ASN A 469 -17.99 -0.03 16.03
C ASN A 469 -19.13 0.60 15.19
N GLY A 470 -19.01 0.55 13.87
CA GLY A 470 -20.01 1.14 12.95
C GLY A 470 -19.94 2.66 12.82
N PHE A 471 -18.97 3.32 13.43
CA PHE A 471 -18.82 4.78 13.37
C PHE A 471 -17.44 5.20 12.86
N LYS A 472 -17.39 6.42 12.32
CA LYS A 472 -16.17 7.13 11.97
C LYS A 472 -16.23 8.54 12.55
N TYR A 473 -15.21 8.91 13.32
CA TYR A 473 -15.04 10.26 13.83
C TYR A 473 -13.75 10.86 13.27
N MET A 474 -13.85 12.10 12.84
CA MET A 474 -12.75 12.86 12.29
C MET A 474 -12.65 14.22 12.97
N VAL A 475 -11.41 14.68 13.19
CA VAL A 475 -11.14 16.02 13.68
C VAL A 475 -10.13 16.70 12.78
N PHE A 476 -10.45 17.93 12.41
CA PHE A 476 -9.64 18.81 11.58
C PHE A 476 -9.05 19.88 12.46
N SER A 477 -7.74 19.88 12.66
CA SER A 477 -7.06 20.92 13.38
C SER A 477 -6.92 22.20 12.55
N HIS A 478 -6.54 23.29 13.19
CA HIS A 478 -6.50 24.62 12.59
C HIS A 478 -5.82 24.68 11.22
N LYS A 479 -6.27 25.63 10.42
CA LYS A 479 -5.75 26.02 9.11
C LYS A 479 -4.22 26.08 9.13
N ASP A 480 -3.59 25.18 8.39
CA ASP A 480 -2.18 25.29 8.07
C ASP A 480 -2.04 26.18 6.83
N GLU A 481 -1.23 27.23 6.91
CA GLU A 481 -0.98 28.16 5.79
C GLU A 481 -0.49 27.45 4.53
N TYR A 482 -0.03 26.20 4.64
CA TYR A 482 0.64 25.49 3.55
C TYR A 482 -0.20 24.41 2.86
N GLN A 483 -1.23 23.82 3.47
CA GLN A 483 -1.92 22.68 2.87
C GLN A 483 -3.40 22.46 3.21
N PHE A 484 -3.94 22.99 4.30
CA PHE A 484 -5.31 22.71 4.71
C PHE A 484 -6.16 23.97 4.59
N ASN A 485 -7.11 23.95 3.66
CA ASN A 485 -8.05 25.07 3.45
C ASN A 485 -9.40 24.86 4.14
N GLU A 486 -9.58 23.70 4.80
CA GLU A 486 -10.80 23.40 5.51
C GLU A 486 -10.86 24.14 6.85
N PRO A 487 -12.04 24.62 7.24
CA PRO A 487 -12.23 25.16 8.58
C PRO A 487 -12.01 24.04 9.62
N PRO A 488 -11.45 24.38 10.79
CA PRO A 488 -11.37 23.41 11.89
C PRO A 488 -12.77 22.93 12.26
N GLY A 489 -12.87 21.64 12.58
CA GLY A 489 -14.18 21.06 12.88
C GLY A 489 -14.12 19.58 13.20
N GLU A 490 -15.29 19.04 13.48
CA GLU A 490 -15.52 17.64 13.76
C GLU A 490 -16.54 17.06 12.80
N VAL A 491 -16.36 15.79 12.46
CA VAL A 491 -17.30 15.01 11.67
C VAL A 491 -17.53 13.67 12.34
N LEU A 492 -18.78 13.25 12.43
CA LEU A 492 -19.15 11.92 12.89
C LEU A 492 -20.10 11.28 11.87
N PHE A 493 -19.75 10.12 11.39
CA PHE A 493 -20.62 9.30 10.53
C PHE A 493 -21.05 8.03 11.24
N ASN A 494 -22.28 7.59 11.00
CA ASN A 494 -22.75 6.26 11.33
C ASN A 494 -22.70 5.39 10.06
N LEU A 495 -21.66 4.58 9.93
CA LEU A 495 -21.41 3.79 8.72
C LEU A 495 -22.40 2.65 8.52
N ASP A 496 -23.11 2.20 9.58
CA ASP A 496 -24.11 1.15 9.48
C ASP A 496 -25.40 1.68 8.80
N SER A 497 -25.79 2.92 9.07
CA SER A 497 -27.00 3.55 8.52
C SER A 497 -26.71 4.47 7.34
N ASP A 498 -25.51 5.01 7.23
CA ASP A 498 -25.05 5.95 6.20
C ASP A 498 -23.64 5.54 5.69
N PRO A 499 -23.54 4.40 4.98
CA PRO A 499 -22.25 3.95 4.43
C PRO A 499 -21.70 4.88 3.34
N GLY A 500 -22.51 5.81 2.83
CA GLY A 500 -22.10 6.83 1.86
C GLY A 500 -21.59 8.12 2.50
N GLU A 501 -21.55 8.20 3.84
CA GLU A 501 -20.99 9.34 4.60
C GLU A 501 -21.59 10.71 4.20
N THR A 502 -22.91 10.73 4.06
CA THR A 502 -23.66 11.91 3.57
C THR A 502 -24.19 12.80 4.68
N ILE A 503 -24.24 12.31 5.93
CA ILE A 503 -24.85 12.99 7.06
C ILE A 503 -23.84 13.15 8.20
N ASN A 504 -23.39 14.38 8.45
CA ASN A 504 -22.55 14.68 9.61
C ASN A 504 -23.41 14.73 10.89
N LEU A 505 -23.12 13.82 11.84
CA LEU A 505 -23.81 13.69 13.14
C LEU A 505 -23.07 14.36 14.29
N ALA A 506 -21.98 15.07 14.05
CA ALA A 506 -21.12 15.62 15.11
C ALA A 506 -21.86 16.60 16.05
N ASP A 507 -22.85 17.34 15.52
CA ASP A 507 -23.65 18.31 16.28
C ASP A 507 -25.02 17.76 16.71
N ASN A 508 -25.32 16.49 16.42
CA ASN A 508 -26.56 15.87 16.86
C ASN A 508 -26.45 15.39 18.33
N PRO A 509 -27.25 15.93 19.27
CA PRO A 509 -27.15 15.58 20.69
C PRO A 509 -27.35 14.09 20.99
N GLU A 510 -28.11 13.37 20.16
CA GLU A 510 -28.34 11.93 20.32
C GLU A 510 -27.05 11.14 20.21
N PHE A 511 -26.10 11.58 19.38
CA PHE A 511 -24.82 10.94 19.15
C PHE A 511 -23.66 11.51 19.97
N ALA A 512 -23.92 12.47 20.85
CA ALA A 512 -22.87 13.06 21.72
C ALA A 512 -22.10 12.01 22.53
N PRO A 513 -22.72 10.97 23.13
CA PRO A 513 -21.97 9.93 23.85
C PRO A 513 -21.03 9.14 22.95
N VAL A 514 -21.42 8.86 21.71
CA VAL A 514 -20.60 8.16 20.71
C VAL A 514 -19.42 9.04 20.31
N LYS A 515 -19.68 10.31 19.98
CA LYS A 515 -18.66 11.30 19.64
C LYS A 515 -17.59 11.41 20.72
N GLU A 516 -18.00 11.62 21.98
CA GLU A 516 -17.07 11.74 23.11
C GLU A 516 -16.23 10.47 23.31
N LYS A 517 -16.83 9.28 23.17
CA LYS A 517 -16.09 8.02 23.23
C LYS A 517 -15.04 7.93 22.15
N MET A 518 -15.40 8.22 20.90
CA MET A 518 -14.45 8.15 19.78
C MET A 518 -13.36 9.21 19.87
N ARG A 519 -13.68 10.42 20.36
CA ARG A 519 -12.69 11.46 20.68
C ARG A 519 -11.70 10.97 21.70
N ALA A 520 -12.17 10.38 22.81
CA ALA A 520 -11.30 9.83 23.85
C ALA A 520 -10.37 8.71 23.32
N GLU A 521 -10.87 7.84 22.44
CA GLU A 521 -10.04 6.82 21.78
C GLU A 521 -8.96 7.44 20.90
N LEU A 522 -9.30 8.47 20.13
CA LEU A 522 -8.34 9.20 19.31
C LEU A 522 -7.26 9.90 20.16
N GLU A 523 -7.64 10.59 21.21
CA GLU A 523 -6.72 11.25 22.15
C GLU A 523 -5.79 10.25 22.84
N ASN A 524 -6.33 9.11 23.28
CA ASN A 524 -5.56 8.03 23.87
C ASN A 524 -4.55 7.43 22.88
N TRP A 525 -4.95 7.26 21.61
CA TRP A 525 -4.06 6.78 20.56
C TRP A 525 -2.92 7.79 20.31
N LEU A 526 -3.21 9.08 20.13
CA LEU A 526 -2.23 10.14 19.91
C LEU A 526 -1.23 10.22 21.07
N LYS A 527 -1.73 10.15 22.32
CA LYS A 527 -0.88 10.15 23.52
C LYS A 527 0.03 8.91 23.57
N ARG A 528 -0.53 7.72 23.31
CA ARG A 528 0.21 6.45 23.35
C ARG A 528 1.29 6.38 22.29
N THR A 529 1.00 6.90 21.10
CA THR A 529 1.91 6.86 19.95
C THR A 529 2.87 8.05 19.89
N GLY A 530 2.76 8.99 20.83
CA GLY A 530 3.75 10.07 21.00
C GLY A 530 3.58 11.24 20.03
N TRP A 531 2.32 11.63 19.70
CA TRP A 531 2.08 12.82 18.89
C TRP A 531 2.70 14.06 19.54
N ALA A 532 3.61 14.74 18.81
CA ALA A 532 4.36 15.92 19.27
C ALA A 532 3.93 17.23 18.59
N GLY A 533 3.02 17.18 17.63
CA GLY A 533 2.53 18.35 16.90
C GLY A 533 1.56 19.22 17.71
N ALA A 534 0.95 20.20 17.05
CA ALA A 534 -0.01 21.11 17.66
C ALA A 534 -1.17 20.35 18.34
N PRO A 535 -1.67 20.85 19.48
CA PRO A 535 -2.80 20.23 20.15
C PRO A 535 -4.00 20.06 19.22
N VAL A 536 -4.58 18.87 19.22
CA VAL A 536 -5.81 18.60 18.49
C VAL A 536 -6.95 19.22 19.27
N LYS A 537 -7.39 20.41 18.85
CA LYS A 537 -8.53 21.09 19.45
C LYS A 537 -9.73 20.94 18.50
N ALA A 538 -10.71 20.21 18.95
CA ALA A 538 -12.03 20.26 18.37
C ALA A 538 -12.64 21.60 18.72
N SER A 539 -12.80 22.47 17.76
CA SER A 539 -13.53 23.74 17.78
C SER A 539 -13.15 24.82 18.81
N LEU A 540 -13.38 26.00 18.42
CA LEU A 540 -13.62 27.18 19.28
C LEU A 540 -15.00 27.11 19.92
#